data_5df129e010d49b8e0aec8a095f5dd91f
#
_entry.id   5df129e010d49b8e0aec8a095f5dd91f
#
_cell.length_a   1.000
_cell.length_b   1.000
_cell.length_c   1.000
_cell.angle_alpha   90.00
_cell.angle_beta   90.00
_cell.angle_gamma   90.00
#
_symmetry.space_group_name_H-M   'P 1'
#
loop_
_entity.id
_entity.type
_entity.pdbx_description
1 polymer ?
#
loop_
_entity_poly.entity_id
_entity_poly.type
_entity_poly.pdbx_seq_one_letter_code
_entity_poly.pdbx_strand_id
1 'polypeptide(L)'
;MPEIIDRIQAALGDRIEENVVLSPYTSFGIGGPARYFYVAKTTSGLVRAIRAARADDLRFFVLGGGSNILFDDAGFSGLVIKDNTDKFRINGGIVSALSGTIVDRLVDATVERGLAGMEYAAGIRGTIGGAVHGNAGAFGHAINEILESAVMLSNDNKIEVVDNDFFRFAYRSSRISLSGDTVLSVRLRLHAEDKRQLTEIVKDRRKFRRERHPVKMGCAGSVFKNIRSLEKPDEVTPAGKLLE
;
A
#
# COMPACT_ATOMS: atom_id res chain seq x y z
N MET A 1 -27.74 11.74 -22.68
CA MET A 1 -26.35 12.10 -22.24
C MET A 1 -25.58 10.79 -22.15
N PRO A 2 -24.29 10.74 -22.53
CA PRO A 2 -23.49 9.53 -22.36
C PRO A 2 -23.49 9.10 -20.89
N GLU A 3 -23.50 7.80 -20.62
CA GLU A 3 -23.44 7.29 -19.27
C GLU A 3 -22.10 7.67 -18.60
N ILE A 4 -22.05 7.68 -17.26
CA ILE A 4 -20.82 8.01 -16.51
C ILE A 4 -19.63 7.16 -16.99
N ILE A 5 -19.88 5.88 -17.24
CA ILE A 5 -18.85 4.95 -17.69
C ILE A 5 -18.26 5.36 -19.04
N ASP A 6 -19.06 5.79 -19.99
CA ASP A 6 -18.60 6.22 -21.32
C ASP A 6 -17.67 7.43 -21.22
N ARG A 7 -18.01 8.40 -20.36
CA ARG A 7 -17.16 9.59 -20.12
C ARG A 7 -15.84 9.23 -19.49
N ILE A 8 -15.85 8.34 -18.49
CA ILE A 8 -14.63 7.90 -17.82
C ILE A 8 -13.77 7.06 -18.77
N GLN A 9 -14.35 6.15 -19.56
CA GLN A 9 -13.61 5.38 -20.57
C GLN A 9 -12.99 6.30 -21.64
N ALA A 10 -13.73 7.29 -22.11
CA ALA A 10 -13.19 8.28 -23.06
C ALA A 10 -12.01 9.07 -22.45
N ALA A 11 -12.09 9.49 -21.19
CA ALA A 11 -11.02 10.19 -20.48
C ALA A 11 -9.79 9.30 -20.23
N LEU A 12 -10.00 8.00 -20.01
CA LEU A 12 -8.92 7.02 -19.81
C LEU A 12 -8.24 6.62 -21.13
N GLY A 13 -9.00 6.57 -22.22
CA GLY A 13 -8.58 5.93 -23.45
C GLY A 13 -8.39 4.42 -23.29
N ASP A 14 -9.09 3.82 -22.32
CA ASP A 14 -8.98 2.40 -21.95
C ASP A 14 -10.32 1.88 -21.40
N ARG A 15 -10.49 0.56 -21.40
CA ARG A 15 -11.74 -0.09 -20.98
C ARG A 15 -11.85 -0.14 -19.44
N ILE A 16 -13.07 0.08 -18.96
CA ILE A 16 -13.50 -0.19 -17.58
C ILE A 16 -14.33 -1.47 -17.58
N GLU A 17 -14.10 -2.33 -16.62
CA GLU A 17 -14.91 -3.52 -16.38
C GLU A 17 -16.05 -3.17 -15.39
N GLU A 18 -17.19 -3.85 -15.54
CA GLU A 18 -18.35 -3.65 -14.67
C GLU A 18 -18.62 -4.89 -13.82
N ASN A 19 -19.14 -4.68 -12.62
CA ASN A 19 -19.57 -5.74 -11.69
C ASN A 19 -18.47 -6.77 -11.37
N VAL A 20 -17.22 -6.30 -11.26
CA VAL A 20 -16.07 -7.16 -10.96
C VAL A 20 -16.06 -7.55 -9.50
N VAL A 21 -16.11 -8.85 -9.20
CA VAL A 21 -16.00 -9.40 -7.85
C VAL A 21 -14.64 -9.07 -7.25
N LEU A 22 -14.61 -8.48 -6.05
CA LEU A 22 -13.39 -7.98 -5.42
C LEU A 22 -12.65 -9.03 -4.57
N SER A 23 -13.29 -10.11 -4.19
CA SER A 23 -12.66 -11.17 -3.37
C SER A 23 -11.33 -11.70 -3.92
N PRO A 24 -11.11 -11.89 -5.24
CA PRO A 24 -9.81 -12.31 -5.77
C PRO A 24 -8.70 -11.24 -5.65
N TYR A 25 -9.06 -9.99 -5.43
CA TYR A 25 -8.15 -8.86 -5.31
C TYR A 25 -7.80 -8.51 -3.86
N THR A 26 -8.31 -9.27 -2.88
CA THR A 26 -8.04 -9.11 -1.46
C THR A 26 -7.35 -10.32 -0.89
N SER A 27 -6.41 -10.11 0.05
CA SER A 27 -5.75 -11.24 0.74
C SER A 27 -6.68 -11.95 1.74
N PHE A 28 -7.80 -11.33 2.08
CA PHE A 28 -8.86 -11.93 2.89
C PHE A 28 -9.72 -12.91 2.09
N GLY A 29 -9.77 -12.75 0.77
CA GLY A 29 -10.60 -13.56 -0.12
C GLY A 29 -12.10 -13.24 -0.01
N ILE A 30 -12.46 -12.07 0.53
CA ILE A 30 -13.81 -11.57 0.74
C ILE A 30 -13.98 -10.25 0.01
N GLY A 31 -15.17 -10.00 -0.53
CA GLY A 31 -15.58 -8.76 -1.17
C GLY A 31 -16.52 -9.00 -2.34
N GLY A 32 -17.67 -8.34 -2.31
CA GLY A 32 -18.66 -8.31 -3.38
C GLY A 32 -18.21 -7.53 -4.62
N PRO A 33 -19.13 -7.26 -5.57
CA PRO A 33 -18.78 -6.65 -6.86
C PRO A 33 -18.46 -5.14 -6.73
N ALA A 34 -17.40 -4.69 -7.40
CA ALA A 34 -17.23 -3.27 -7.72
C ALA A 34 -18.13 -2.92 -8.91
N ARG A 35 -18.91 -1.84 -8.80
CA ARG A 35 -19.73 -1.38 -9.93
C ARG A 35 -18.88 -1.12 -11.18
N TYR A 36 -17.72 -0.47 -10.98
CA TYR A 36 -16.74 -0.22 -12.03
C TYR A 36 -15.34 -0.61 -11.53
N PHE A 37 -14.53 -1.17 -12.42
CA PHE A 37 -13.20 -1.64 -12.09
C PHE A 37 -12.22 -1.28 -13.21
N TYR A 38 -11.09 -0.69 -12.84
CA TYR A 38 -10.03 -0.31 -13.75
C TYR A 38 -8.65 -0.73 -13.23
N VAL A 39 -7.82 -1.33 -14.08
CA VAL A 39 -6.44 -1.70 -13.74
C VAL A 39 -5.47 -0.66 -14.29
N ALA A 40 -4.95 0.19 -13.42
CA ALA A 40 -3.96 1.20 -13.77
C ALA A 40 -2.56 0.57 -13.89
N LYS A 41 -2.06 0.39 -15.10
CA LYS A 41 -0.73 -0.17 -15.41
C LYS A 41 0.37 0.90 -15.46
N THR A 42 0.00 2.18 -15.47
CA THR A 42 0.91 3.33 -15.52
C THR A 42 0.47 4.42 -14.56
N THR A 43 1.42 5.22 -14.09
CA THR A 43 1.11 6.39 -13.23
C THR A 43 0.14 7.35 -13.92
N SER A 44 0.31 7.58 -15.24
CA SER A 44 -0.62 8.42 -15.99
C SER A 44 -2.03 7.84 -16.07
N GLY A 45 -2.17 6.52 -16.20
CA GLY A 45 -3.46 5.83 -16.14
C GLY A 45 -4.12 5.98 -14.78
N LEU A 46 -3.35 5.80 -13.70
CA LEU A 46 -3.82 6.00 -12.32
C LEU A 46 -4.33 7.43 -12.11
N VAL A 47 -3.54 8.44 -12.51
CA VAL A 47 -3.91 9.85 -12.38
C VAL A 47 -5.16 10.19 -13.20
N ARG A 48 -5.26 9.71 -14.46
CA ARG A 48 -6.45 9.95 -15.29
C ARG A 48 -7.70 9.32 -14.68
N ALA A 49 -7.61 8.08 -14.17
CA ALA A 49 -8.74 7.40 -13.55
C ALA A 49 -9.26 8.16 -12.32
N ILE A 50 -8.37 8.61 -11.44
CA ILE A 50 -8.76 9.40 -10.26
C ILE A 50 -9.39 10.72 -10.67
N ARG A 51 -8.78 11.45 -11.61
CA ARG A 51 -9.31 12.75 -12.09
C ARG A 51 -10.66 12.60 -12.77
N ALA A 52 -10.85 11.57 -13.59
CA ALA A 52 -12.12 11.30 -14.24
C ALA A 52 -13.23 10.96 -13.22
N ALA A 53 -12.93 10.11 -12.23
CA ALA A 53 -13.88 9.82 -11.17
C ALA A 53 -14.28 11.07 -10.38
N ARG A 54 -13.32 11.94 -10.03
CA ARG A 54 -13.60 13.22 -9.34
C ARG A 54 -14.40 14.19 -10.20
N ALA A 55 -14.13 14.28 -11.50
CA ALA A 55 -14.84 15.17 -12.41
C ALA A 55 -16.33 14.83 -12.55
N ASP A 56 -16.68 13.56 -12.42
CA ASP A 56 -18.05 13.05 -12.47
C ASP A 56 -18.66 12.80 -11.08
N ASP A 57 -18.02 13.29 -10.01
CA ASP A 57 -18.40 13.04 -8.60
C ASP A 57 -18.66 11.55 -8.32
N LEU A 58 -17.93 10.68 -9.02
CA LEU A 58 -18.02 9.25 -8.83
C LEU A 58 -17.14 8.81 -7.66
N ARG A 59 -17.78 8.15 -6.69
CA ARG A 59 -17.04 7.53 -5.58
C ARG A 59 -15.99 6.57 -6.12
N PHE A 60 -14.75 6.67 -5.64
CA PHE A 60 -13.67 5.76 -6.07
C PHE A 60 -12.81 5.27 -4.91
N PHE A 61 -12.09 4.19 -5.15
CA PHE A 61 -11.14 3.59 -4.22
C PHE A 61 -9.89 3.12 -4.96
N VAL A 62 -8.70 3.54 -4.50
CA VAL A 62 -7.43 3.06 -5.06
C VAL A 62 -7.00 1.81 -4.29
N LEU A 63 -7.00 0.68 -4.97
CA LEU A 63 -6.66 -0.63 -4.41
C LEU A 63 -5.22 -1.01 -4.74
N GLY A 64 -4.36 -1.05 -3.73
CA GLY A 64 -3.00 -1.60 -3.83
C GLY A 64 -3.00 -3.14 -3.79
N GLY A 65 -2.23 -3.73 -2.88
CA GLY A 65 -2.13 -5.19 -2.71
C GLY A 65 -3.36 -5.89 -2.11
N GLY A 66 -4.38 -5.16 -1.67
CA GLY A 66 -5.59 -5.72 -1.07
C GLY A 66 -5.37 -6.46 0.26
N SER A 67 -4.27 -6.17 0.95
CA SER A 67 -3.84 -6.93 2.13
C SER A 67 -4.26 -6.33 3.48
N ASN A 68 -4.90 -5.18 3.46
CA ASN A 68 -5.36 -4.48 4.67
C ASN A 68 -6.72 -3.83 4.42
N ILE A 69 -7.62 -4.56 3.77
CA ILE A 69 -8.97 -4.12 3.45
C ILE A 69 -9.95 -5.26 3.54
N LEU A 70 -11.17 -4.93 3.95
CA LEU A 70 -12.36 -5.77 3.87
C LEU A 70 -13.41 -5.01 3.06
N PHE A 71 -13.82 -5.57 1.94
CA PHE A 71 -14.98 -5.08 1.19
C PHE A 71 -16.24 -5.79 1.66
N ASP A 72 -17.32 -5.05 1.69
CA ASP A 72 -18.67 -5.58 1.97
C ASP A 72 -19.09 -6.60 0.90
N ASP A 73 -19.95 -7.56 1.28
CA ASP A 73 -20.52 -8.53 0.35
C ASP A 73 -21.45 -7.87 -0.68
N ALA A 74 -22.07 -6.74 -0.34
CA ALA A 74 -22.81 -5.90 -1.28
C ALA A 74 -21.89 -5.20 -2.29
N GLY A 75 -20.56 -5.22 -2.06
CA GLY A 75 -19.55 -4.67 -2.94
C GLY A 75 -19.28 -3.18 -2.76
N PHE A 76 -18.86 -2.53 -3.84
CA PHE A 76 -18.50 -1.11 -3.87
C PHE A 76 -19.23 -0.39 -4.98
N SER A 77 -20.12 0.53 -4.64
CA SER A 77 -20.99 1.28 -5.58
C SER A 77 -20.26 2.42 -6.29
N GLY A 78 -19.01 2.20 -6.76
CA GLY A 78 -18.17 3.21 -7.39
C GLY A 78 -17.11 2.58 -8.28
N LEU A 79 -16.03 3.32 -8.55
CA LEU A 79 -14.88 2.87 -9.32
C LEU A 79 -13.78 2.35 -8.39
N VAL A 80 -13.45 1.07 -8.47
CA VAL A 80 -12.22 0.54 -7.87
C VAL A 80 -11.09 0.64 -8.91
N ILE A 81 -10.03 1.37 -8.55
CA ILE A 81 -8.84 1.55 -9.37
C ILE A 81 -7.73 0.66 -8.78
N LYS A 82 -7.47 -0.47 -9.43
CA LYS A 82 -6.38 -1.36 -9.05
C LYS A 82 -5.05 -0.75 -9.48
N ASP A 83 -4.24 -0.32 -8.52
CA ASP A 83 -2.88 0.16 -8.81
C ASP A 83 -1.95 -1.03 -9.10
N ASN A 84 -1.55 -1.16 -10.36
CA ASN A 84 -0.62 -2.17 -10.87
C ASN A 84 0.61 -1.52 -11.51
N THR A 85 1.05 -0.37 -10.98
CA THR A 85 2.20 0.40 -11.44
C THR A 85 3.51 -0.15 -10.84
N ASP A 86 3.77 -1.45 -10.98
CA ASP A 86 4.89 -2.14 -10.34
C ASP A 86 6.23 -1.90 -11.06
N LYS A 87 6.90 -0.78 -10.76
CA LYS A 87 8.26 -0.45 -11.25
C LYS A 87 9.09 0.25 -10.18
N PHE A 88 10.38 -0.07 -10.13
CA PHE A 88 11.35 0.61 -9.26
C PHE A 88 12.75 0.70 -9.89
N ARG A 89 13.56 1.60 -9.35
CA ARG A 89 15.00 1.73 -9.64
C ARG A 89 15.77 1.88 -8.35
N ILE A 90 16.96 1.31 -8.30
CA ILE A 90 17.92 1.44 -7.19
C ILE A 90 19.19 2.06 -7.75
N ASN A 91 19.62 3.17 -7.15
CA ASN A 91 20.86 3.87 -7.50
C ASN A 91 21.61 4.25 -6.22
N GLY A 92 22.73 3.57 -5.93
CA GLY A 92 23.38 3.63 -4.63
C GLY A 92 22.39 3.28 -3.51
N GLY A 93 22.36 4.07 -2.45
CA GLY A 93 21.40 3.92 -1.33
C GLY A 93 20.02 4.50 -1.58
N ILE A 94 19.69 4.96 -2.80
CA ILE A 94 18.40 5.55 -3.11
C ILE A 94 17.56 4.57 -3.93
N VAL A 95 16.34 4.34 -3.45
CA VAL A 95 15.31 3.54 -4.12
C VAL A 95 14.17 4.47 -4.56
N SER A 96 13.88 4.49 -5.85
CA SER A 96 12.69 5.16 -6.40
C SER A 96 11.71 4.07 -6.84
N ALA A 97 10.48 4.07 -6.29
CA ALA A 97 9.47 3.06 -6.59
C ALA A 97 8.11 3.70 -6.85
N LEU A 98 7.36 3.16 -7.83
CA LEU A 98 5.97 3.55 -8.06
C LEU A 98 5.06 2.95 -6.97
N SER A 99 3.91 3.56 -6.75
CA SER A 99 2.99 3.21 -5.66
C SER A 99 2.50 1.75 -5.68
N GLY A 100 2.32 1.18 -6.87
CA GLY A 100 1.93 -0.22 -7.06
C GLY A 100 3.05 -1.25 -6.87
N THR A 101 4.30 -0.82 -6.62
CA THR A 101 5.44 -1.72 -6.41
C THR A 101 5.20 -2.63 -5.21
N ILE A 102 5.36 -3.93 -5.42
CA ILE A 102 5.21 -4.95 -4.36
C ILE A 102 6.32 -4.80 -3.32
N VAL A 103 5.95 -4.65 -2.04
CA VAL A 103 6.89 -4.43 -0.93
C VAL A 103 7.92 -5.56 -0.82
N ASP A 104 7.47 -6.82 -0.79
CA ASP A 104 8.36 -7.97 -0.58
C ASP A 104 9.34 -8.18 -1.73
N ARG A 105 8.95 -7.84 -2.96
CA ARG A 105 9.85 -7.83 -4.14
C ARG A 105 10.93 -6.74 -4.02
N LEU A 106 10.57 -5.59 -3.45
CA LEU A 106 11.53 -4.52 -3.22
C LEU A 106 12.52 -4.89 -2.10
N VAL A 107 12.07 -5.59 -1.06
CA VAL A 107 12.94 -6.16 -0.01
C VAL A 107 13.99 -7.06 -0.63
N ASP A 108 13.62 -8.02 -1.49
CA ASP A 108 14.59 -8.91 -2.15
C ASP A 108 15.62 -8.12 -2.97
N ALA A 109 15.14 -7.15 -3.77
CA ALA A 109 16.00 -6.36 -4.63
C ALA A 109 17.00 -5.47 -3.87
N THR A 110 16.63 -4.98 -2.68
CA THR A 110 17.52 -4.18 -1.81
C THR A 110 18.54 -5.05 -1.10
N VAL A 111 18.13 -6.20 -0.56
CA VAL A 111 19.02 -7.18 0.08
C VAL A 111 20.07 -7.73 -0.90
N GLU A 112 19.66 -8.03 -2.14
CA GLU A 112 20.61 -8.46 -3.18
C GLU A 112 21.73 -7.45 -3.43
N ARG A 113 21.49 -6.16 -3.16
CA ARG A 113 22.45 -5.06 -3.30
C ARG A 113 23.17 -4.70 -2.01
N GLY A 114 22.95 -5.43 -0.92
CA GLY A 114 23.52 -5.09 0.39
C GLY A 114 23.01 -3.75 0.92
N LEU A 115 21.71 -3.46 0.74
CA LEU A 115 21.08 -2.24 1.21
C LEU A 115 20.09 -2.55 2.33
N ALA A 116 20.39 -2.05 3.53
CA ALA A 116 19.59 -2.17 4.73
C ALA A 116 18.54 -1.05 4.83
N GLY A 117 17.48 -1.33 5.61
CA GLY A 117 16.37 -0.44 5.92
C GLY A 117 15.01 -0.96 5.49
N MET A 118 14.94 -1.94 4.56
CA MET A 118 13.69 -2.57 4.16
C MET A 118 13.47 -3.98 4.70
N GLU A 119 14.46 -4.59 5.32
CA GLU A 119 14.40 -5.97 5.81
C GLU A 119 13.28 -6.19 6.85
N TYR A 120 12.84 -5.13 7.58
CA TYR A 120 11.69 -5.21 8.50
C TYR A 120 10.40 -5.59 7.78
N ALA A 121 10.30 -5.21 6.50
CA ALA A 121 9.12 -5.40 5.68
C ALA A 121 9.04 -6.79 5.02
N ALA A 122 10.02 -7.67 5.27
CA ALA A 122 10.05 -9.02 4.71
C ALA A 122 8.76 -9.79 5.01
N GLY A 123 8.11 -10.28 3.95
CA GLY A 123 6.82 -10.98 4.04
C GLY A 123 5.61 -10.08 4.34
N ILE A 124 5.75 -8.75 4.32
CA ILE A 124 4.59 -7.85 4.30
C ILE A 124 3.95 -7.93 2.91
N ARG A 125 2.72 -8.40 2.86
CA ARG A 125 1.91 -8.35 1.63
C ARG A 125 1.43 -6.93 1.40
N GLY A 126 1.46 -6.47 0.16
CA GLY A 126 0.97 -5.14 -0.21
C GLY A 126 1.91 -4.39 -1.12
N THR A 127 1.56 -3.14 -1.40
CA THR A 127 2.29 -2.22 -2.27
C THR A 127 2.92 -1.08 -1.49
N ILE A 128 3.91 -0.42 -2.08
CA ILE A 128 4.60 0.72 -1.47
C ILE A 128 3.63 1.88 -1.18
N GLY A 129 2.70 2.18 -2.07
CA GLY A 129 1.67 3.21 -1.82
C GLY A 129 0.82 2.88 -0.60
N GLY A 130 0.39 1.61 -0.47
CA GLY A 130 -0.33 1.13 0.71
C GLY A 130 0.51 1.14 1.98
N ALA A 131 1.82 0.86 1.87
CA ALA A 131 2.75 0.92 2.99
C ALA A 131 2.90 2.35 3.53
N VAL A 132 3.02 3.35 2.66
CA VAL A 132 3.05 4.77 3.05
C VAL A 132 1.71 5.22 3.63
N HIS A 133 0.58 4.85 2.99
CA HIS A 133 -0.75 5.18 3.47
C HIS A 133 -0.98 4.75 4.93
N GLY A 134 -0.58 3.54 5.29
CA GLY A 134 -0.80 2.98 6.62
C GLY A 134 0.40 3.07 7.56
N ASN A 135 1.49 3.74 7.20
CA ASN A 135 2.77 3.68 7.91
C ASN A 135 3.12 2.23 8.28
N ALA A 136 3.25 1.39 7.25
CA ALA A 136 3.47 -0.04 7.45
C ALA A 136 4.75 -0.30 8.24
N GLY A 137 4.64 -1.07 9.28
CA GLY A 137 5.76 -1.37 10.16
C GLY A 137 5.71 -2.77 10.76
N ALA A 138 6.86 -3.28 11.11
CA ALA A 138 7.06 -4.55 11.80
C ALA A 138 8.43 -4.57 12.47
N PHE A 139 8.60 -5.43 13.48
CA PHE A 139 9.89 -5.64 14.17
C PHE A 139 10.51 -4.34 14.71
N GLY A 140 9.69 -3.39 15.16
CA GLY A 140 10.15 -2.11 15.70
C GLY A 140 10.41 -1.01 14.68
N HIS A 141 10.37 -1.30 13.38
CA HIS A 141 10.61 -0.35 12.29
C HIS A 141 9.37 -0.09 11.45
N ALA A 142 9.35 1.03 10.70
CA ALA A 142 8.27 1.38 9.79
C ALA A 142 8.77 2.19 8.59
N ILE A 143 7.90 2.34 7.57
CA ILE A 143 8.26 3.00 6.30
C ILE A 143 8.69 4.47 6.47
N ASN A 144 8.17 5.17 7.50
CA ASN A 144 8.55 6.55 7.80
C ASN A 144 10.04 6.72 8.10
N GLU A 145 10.74 5.68 8.57
CA GLU A 145 12.17 5.76 8.90
C GLU A 145 13.06 5.89 7.64
N ILE A 146 12.58 5.39 6.52
CA ILE A 146 13.33 5.33 5.26
C ILE A 146 12.73 6.18 4.15
N LEU A 147 11.50 6.70 4.30
CA LEU A 147 10.87 7.57 3.30
C LEU A 147 11.56 8.93 3.30
N GLU A 148 12.14 9.30 2.17
CA GLU A 148 12.75 10.62 1.96
C GLU A 148 11.74 11.61 1.38
N SER A 149 11.03 11.20 0.33
CA SER A 149 10.02 12.01 -0.34
C SER A 149 9.04 11.15 -1.12
N ALA A 150 7.93 11.72 -1.55
CA ALA A 150 6.97 11.10 -2.45
C ALA A 150 6.42 12.09 -3.48
N VAL A 151 6.02 11.55 -4.64
CA VAL A 151 5.18 12.25 -5.59
C VAL A 151 3.73 11.90 -5.28
N MET A 152 2.90 12.91 -5.09
CA MET A 152 1.51 12.78 -4.70
C MET A 152 0.58 13.35 -5.76
N LEU A 153 -0.61 12.77 -5.89
CA LEU A 153 -1.77 13.45 -6.47
C LEU A 153 -2.63 13.96 -5.32
N SER A 154 -2.66 15.28 -5.13
CA SER A 154 -3.46 15.89 -4.07
C SER A 154 -4.96 15.77 -4.36
N ASN A 155 -5.79 16.00 -3.33
CA ASN A 155 -7.24 16.03 -3.49
C ASN A 155 -7.69 17.11 -4.49
N ASP A 156 -6.91 18.20 -4.63
CA ASP A 156 -7.13 19.28 -5.61
C ASP A 156 -6.59 18.96 -7.01
N ASN A 157 -6.28 17.70 -7.31
CA ASN A 157 -5.76 17.24 -8.61
C ASN A 157 -4.37 17.79 -9.00
N LYS A 158 -3.60 18.34 -8.06
CA LYS A 158 -2.22 18.76 -8.30
C LYS A 158 -1.26 17.59 -8.10
N ILE A 159 -0.19 17.57 -8.91
CA ILE A 159 0.92 16.63 -8.71
C ILE A 159 2.03 17.40 -8.00
N GLU A 160 2.39 16.95 -6.82
CA GLU A 160 3.34 17.63 -5.93
C GLU A 160 4.37 16.65 -5.39
N VAL A 161 5.59 17.14 -5.17
CA VAL A 161 6.62 16.39 -4.42
C VAL A 161 6.57 16.86 -2.98
N VAL A 162 6.44 15.92 -2.07
CA VAL A 162 6.36 16.16 -0.63
C VAL A 162 7.47 15.39 0.09
N ASP A 163 7.92 15.91 1.21
CA ASP A 163 8.88 15.26 2.11
C ASP A 163 8.20 14.33 3.11
N ASN A 164 8.98 13.73 3.98
CA ASN A 164 8.50 12.83 5.03
C ASN A 164 7.55 13.53 6.01
N ASP A 165 7.84 14.78 6.40
CA ASP A 165 7.07 15.53 7.42
C ASP A 165 5.64 15.81 6.96
N PHE A 166 5.41 15.91 5.65
CA PHE A 166 4.06 16.05 5.08
C PHE A 166 3.10 14.96 5.57
N PHE A 167 3.59 13.73 5.73
CA PHE A 167 2.74 12.58 6.06
C PHE A 167 2.29 12.55 7.51
N ARG A 168 2.93 13.29 8.43
CA ARG A 168 2.60 13.29 9.86
C ARG A 168 2.39 11.88 10.38
N PHE A 169 3.34 11.01 10.11
CA PHE A 169 3.24 9.59 10.45
C PHE A 169 3.01 9.35 11.94
N ALA A 170 2.11 8.43 12.22
CA ALA A 170 1.86 7.89 13.55
C ALA A 170 1.74 6.37 13.48
N TYR A 171 1.57 5.71 14.61
CA TYR A 171 1.42 4.25 14.65
C TYR A 171 0.23 3.80 13.79
N ARG A 172 0.52 3.05 12.70
CA ARG A 172 -0.47 2.57 11.74
C ARG A 172 -1.35 3.67 11.14
N SER A 173 -0.77 4.83 10.92
CA SER A 173 -1.50 5.99 10.38
C SER A 173 -0.57 6.95 9.66
N SER A 174 -1.14 7.67 8.70
CA SER A 174 -0.55 8.83 8.07
C SER A 174 -1.64 9.85 7.74
N ARG A 175 -1.27 11.11 7.52
CA ARG A 175 -2.20 12.18 7.12
C ARG A 175 -3.05 11.79 5.91
N ILE A 176 -2.47 11.12 4.93
CA ILE A 176 -3.15 10.79 3.67
C ILE A 176 -4.30 9.77 3.83
N SER A 177 -4.39 9.09 4.96
CA SER A 177 -5.53 8.22 5.26
C SER A 177 -6.86 8.97 5.41
N LEU A 178 -6.80 10.30 5.57
CA LEU A 178 -7.97 11.18 5.77
C LEU A 178 -8.09 12.27 4.70
N SER A 179 -7.01 12.59 3.96
CA SER A 179 -7.00 13.75 3.06
C SER A 179 -7.51 13.46 1.64
N GLY A 180 -7.65 12.19 1.26
CA GLY A 180 -7.98 11.81 -0.11
C GLY A 180 -6.82 11.94 -1.12
N ASP A 181 -5.62 12.30 -0.63
CA ASP A 181 -4.41 12.35 -1.45
C ASP A 181 -3.95 10.93 -1.83
N THR A 182 -3.34 10.78 -2.99
CA THR A 182 -2.87 9.49 -3.51
C THR A 182 -1.37 9.51 -3.76
N VAL A 183 -0.64 8.53 -3.23
CA VAL A 183 0.78 8.31 -3.54
C VAL A 183 0.92 7.81 -4.97
N LEU A 184 1.79 8.43 -5.76
CA LEU A 184 2.13 8.01 -7.12
C LEU A 184 3.48 7.31 -7.19
N SER A 185 4.46 7.81 -6.44
CA SER A 185 5.78 7.20 -6.30
C SER A 185 6.45 7.65 -5.01
N VAL A 186 7.47 6.92 -4.60
CA VAL A 186 8.26 7.23 -3.40
C VAL A 186 9.74 7.24 -3.71
N ARG A 187 10.50 7.98 -2.91
CA ARG A 187 11.94 7.94 -2.81
C ARG A 187 12.32 7.49 -1.40
N LEU A 188 13.01 6.36 -1.30
CA LEU A 188 13.46 5.78 -0.03
C LEU A 188 14.97 5.92 0.07
N ARG A 189 15.49 6.19 1.26
CA ARG A 189 16.91 6.25 1.57
C ARG A 189 17.30 5.04 2.41
N LEU A 190 18.21 4.24 1.87
CA LEU A 190 18.75 3.03 2.47
C LEU A 190 20.26 3.20 2.67
N HIS A 191 20.87 2.35 3.48
CA HIS A 191 22.31 2.38 3.74
C HIS A 191 22.96 1.02 3.41
N ALA A 192 24.26 1.05 3.13
CA ALA A 192 25.01 -0.17 2.82
C ALA A 192 25.19 -1.02 4.09
N GLU A 193 25.05 -2.34 3.94
CA GLU A 193 25.22 -3.33 4.99
C GLU A 193 25.66 -4.68 4.41
N ASP A 194 26.13 -5.60 5.23
CA ASP A 194 26.52 -6.92 4.78
C ASP A 194 25.35 -7.72 4.21
N LYS A 195 25.44 -8.11 2.96
CA LYS A 195 24.39 -8.85 2.23
C LYS A 195 24.04 -10.18 2.91
N ARG A 196 25.03 -10.89 3.48
CA ARG A 196 24.79 -12.20 4.11
C ARG A 196 23.96 -12.02 5.37
N GLN A 197 24.30 -11.01 6.19
CA GLN A 197 23.55 -10.66 7.38
C GLN A 197 22.09 -10.28 7.03
N LEU A 198 21.90 -9.40 6.04
CA LEU A 198 20.56 -9.01 5.57
C LEU A 198 19.73 -10.19 5.07
N THR A 199 20.37 -11.12 4.35
CA THR A 199 19.70 -12.33 3.85
C THR A 199 19.20 -13.22 4.99
N GLU A 200 20.00 -13.43 6.02
CA GLU A 200 19.57 -14.22 7.20
C GLU A 200 18.44 -13.50 7.96
N ILE A 201 18.53 -12.19 8.16
CA ILE A 201 17.46 -11.41 8.79
C ILE A 201 16.14 -11.57 8.02
N VAL A 202 16.15 -11.42 6.70
CA VAL A 202 14.95 -11.55 5.87
C VAL A 202 14.37 -12.97 5.94
N LYS A 203 15.22 -13.98 5.89
CA LYS A 203 14.84 -15.40 6.02
C LYS A 203 14.14 -15.67 7.36
N ASP A 204 14.70 -15.18 8.46
CA ASP A 204 14.15 -15.36 9.81
C ASP A 204 12.83 -14.62 9.98
N ARG A 205 12.71 -13.39 9.48
CA ARG A 205 11.46 -12.62 9.53
C ARG A 205 10.36 -13.27 8.70
N ARG A 206 10.67 -13.80 7.52
CA ARG A 206 9.71 -14.56 6.70
C ARG A 206 9.30 -15.88 7.38
N LYS A 207 10.25 -16.58 8.03
CA LYS A 207 9.95 -17.78 8.82
C LYS A 207 9.00 -17.44 9.97
N PHE A 208 9.34 -16.45 10.79
CA PHE A 208 8.50 -15.96 11.89
C PHE A 208 7.06 -15.66 11.46
N ARG A 209 6.90 -14.99 10.28
CA ARG A 209 5.57 -14.68 9.75
C ARG A 209 4.81 -15.94 9.32
N ARG A 210 5.47 -16.88 8.63
CA ARG A 210 4.82 -18.15 8.21
C ARG A 210 4.33 -18.97 9.40
N GLU A 211 5.05 -18.94 10.50
CA GLU A 211 4.69 -19.70 11.72
C GLU A 211 3.51 -19.06 12.47
N ARG A 212 3.31 -17.76 12.34
CA ARG A 212 2.29 -17.01 13.11
C ARG A 212 1.12 -16.49 12.31
N HIS A 213 1.19 -16.49 11.01
CA HIS A 213 0.08 -16.07 10.17
C HIS A 213 -0.44 -17.26 9.37
N PRO A 214 -1.78 -17.43 9.27
CA PRO A 214 -2.35 -18.53 8.53
C PRO A 214 -1.99 -18.41 7.03
N VAL A 215 -1.23 -19.39 6.53
CA VAL A 215 -0.74 -19.35 5.14
C VAL A 215 -1.80 -19.85 4.17
N LYS A 216 -2.72 -20.70 4.63
CA LYS A 216 -3.75 -21.39 3.82
C LYS A 216 -5.13 -20.76 3.91
N MET A 217 -5.33 -19.78 4.79
CA MET A 217 -6.61 -19.09 4.95
C MET A 217 -6.47 -17.63 4.53
N GLY A 218 -7.56 -17.04 4.06
CA GLY A 218 -7.61 -15.59 3.79
C GLY A 218 -7.30 -14.81 5.07
N CYS A 219 -6.42 -13.81 4.97
CA CYS A 219 -6.00 -12.99 6.11
C CYS A 219 -5.66 -11.57 5.65
N ALA A 220 -6.26 -10.58 6.29
CA ALA A 220 -5.96 -9.16 6.09
C ALA A 220 -5.00 -8.59 7.16
N GLY A 221 -4.31 -9.45 7.91
CA GLY A 221 -3.46 -9.05 9.05
C GLY A 221 -4.26 -8.81 10.33
N SER A 222 -3.65 -8.13 11.29
CA SER A 222 -4.29 -7.83 12.57
C SER A 222 -5.41 -6.80 12.40
N VAL A 223 -6.61 -7.15 12.81
CA VAL A 223 -7.80 -6.27 12.75
C VAL A 223 -7.70 -5.15 13.77
N PHE A 224 -7.16 -5.45 14.96
CA PHE A 224 -7.04 -4.50 16.04
C PHE A 224 -5.60 -3.95 16.17
N LYS A 225 -5.50 -2.68 16.53
CA LYS A 225 -4.21 -2.07 16.90
C LYS A 225 -3.76 -2.61 18.26
N ASN A 226 -2.46 -2.80 18.42
CA ASN A 226 -1.89 -3.10 19.73
C ASN A 226 -2.13 -1.93 20.70
N ILE A 227 -2.31 -2.25 21.97
CA ILE A 227 -2.53 -1.26 23.03
C ILE A 227 -1.16 -0.88 23.61
N ARG A 228 -0.91 0.41 23.75
CA ARG A 228 0.21 0.94 24.54
C ARG A 228 -0.27 1.23 25.94
N SER A 229 0.51 0.81 26.93
CA SER A 229 0.25 1.16 28.32
C SER A 229 0.31 2.68 28.52
N LEU A 230 -0.67 3.25 29.21
CA LEU A 230 -0.66 4.67 29.58
C LEU A 230 0.40 4.96 30.66
N GLU A 231 0.69 3.97 31.51
CA GLU A 231 1.69 4.10 32.59
C GLU A 231 3.12 3.82 32.10
N LYS A 232 3.26 2.97 31.09
CA LYS A 232 4.54 2.57 30.47
C LYS A 232 4.43 2.61 28.96
N PRO A 233 4.67 3.77 28.31
CA PRO A 233 4.48 3.96 26.87
C PRO A 233 5.29 3.01 25.98
N ASP A 234 6.40 2.46 26.51
CA ASP A 234 7.25 1.49 25.81
C ASP A 234 6.69 0.05 25.88
N GLU A 235 5.75 -0.20 26.78
CA GLU A 235 5.12 -1.51 26.93
C GLU A 235 3.92 -1.64 25.98
N VAL A 236 4.09 -2.48 24.95
CA VAL A 236 3.07 -2.73 23.92
C VAL A 236 2.46 -4.10 24.14
N THR A 237 1.17 -4.14 24.45
CA THR A 237 0.42 -5.38 24.54
C THR A 237 -0.20 -5.73 23.18
N PRO A 238 0.15 -6.87 22.57
CA PRO A 238 -0.48 -7.32 21.34
C PRO A 238 -1.98 -7.51 21.52
N ALA A 239 -2.80 -6.98 20.61
CA ALA A 239 -4.25 -7.08 20.70
C ALA A 239 -4.74 -8.54 20.72
N GLY A 240 -4.10 -9.43 19.94
CA GLY A 240 -4.41 -10.87 19.97
C GLY A 240 -4.27 -11.50 21.36
N LYS A 241 -3.24 -11.09 22.13
CA LYS A 241 -3.02 -11.58 23.49
C LYS A 241 -4.10 -11.16 24.50
N LEU A 242 -4.89 -10.14 24.16
CA LEU A 242 -6.02 -9.68 24.99
C LEU A 242 -7.32 -10.38 24.64
N LEU A 243 -7.37 -11.08 23.50
CA LEU A 243 -8.55 -11.78 22.99
C LEU A 243 -8.48 -13.31 23.26
N GLU A 244 -7.32 -13.82 23.62
CA GLU A 244 -7.09 -15.20 24.09
C GLU A 244 -7.41 -15.34 25.59
#